data_788c8ea2f74cb06ef37c3fef4d072bbb
#
_entry.id   788c8ea2f74cb06ef37c3fef4d072bbb
#
_cell.length_a   1.000
_cell.length_b   1.000
_cell.length_c   1.000
_cell.angle_alpha   90.00
_cell.angle_beta   90.00
_cell.angle_gamma   90.00
#
_symmetry.space_group_name_H-M   'P 1'
#
loop_
_entity.id
_entity.type
_entity.pdbx_description
1 polymer ?
#
loop_
_entity_poly.entity_id
_entity_poly.type
_entity_poly.pdbx_seq_one_letter_code
_entity_poly.pdbx_strand_id
1 'polypeptide(L)'
;MESRAITQTPPARSRRRASVGQSAEGSRWEALRSSPLLLSTIVCLALAALSAAILPTVPSYDPWSWIVWGREIVNPHLGFSTGGGPSWKPLPVLFTAPFGVWTAGAPTLWVITARTGGFLSLVAAYRLASKLTTGAPWMRAVAGVLAAAGIVLTQEWSYYMFRGTSEPMLVGLALWAVDRHLDGKRGTAFVLGVGAALIRPEAWPFIGLYGLWLWRRDPRLRWLIVVGWASIPVLWFGPPWVGSGQPFLASVHAKDYNGHLGKHPFLEVLRRGADLQILPMLIVAGVGVAIAWFKDRNKLWVGMAAAAAGWWVLVVAMTLDGYPGLERFYLPAAGLICVLGGASVVRIAQFVSSWLSARDGWAQRATLVTAAVVAVLVILSIPLSTSRINEARAQEPIAAAAVKRLDHLAAAVRAVGGHKGVYPCKVSFAAVNHGVQTALAWKLAVTLGRVGTSMRHSGVMFVGPRDTIDGSPPRIDPRLTQQKLIAQVNEWKVYRQITPGHTACVGG
;
A
#
# COMPACT_ATOMS: atom_id res chain seq x y z
N MET A 1 -17.93 73.50 -54.94
CA MET A 1 -18.39 72.16 -54.60
C MET A 1 -17.17 71.32 -54.38
N GLU A 2 -16.74 71.26 -53.11
CA GLU A 2 -15.49 70.62 -52.68
C GLU A 2 -15.74 69.14 -52.31
N SER A 3 -14.93 68.28 -52.90
CA SER A 3 -14.92 66.85 -52.55
C SER A 3 -13.76 66.61 -51.61
N ARG A 4 -14.01 66.24 -50.36
CA ARG A 4 -13.04 65.87 -49.35
C ARG A 4 -12.62 64.41 -49.57
N ALA A 5 -11.34 64.18 -49.81
CA ALA A 5 -10.71 62.88 -49.76
C ALA A 5 -10.53 62.39 -48.32
N ILE A 6 -11.00 61.16 -48.05
CA ILE A 6 -10.83 60.46 -46.78
C ILE A 6 -9.57 59.57 -46.92
N THR A 7 -8.55 59.92 -46.13
CA THR A 7 -7.32 59.12 -45.98
C THR A 7 -7.55 57.95 -45.05
N GLN A 8 -7.49 56.72 -45.53
CA GLN A 8 -7.54 55.50 -44.73
C GLN A 8 -6.15 55.13 -44.21
N THR A 9 -6.03 55.07 -42.90
CA THR A 9 -4.82 54.56 -42.20
C THR A 9 -4.92 53.01 -42.07
N PRO A 10 -3.85 52.24 -42.39
CA PRO A 10 -3.91 50.78 -42.25
C PRO A 10 -3.81 50.31 -40.78
N PRO A 11 -4.46 49.18 -40.40
CA PRO A 11 -4.47 48.72 -39.00
C PRO A 11 -3.16 48.02 -38.64
N ALA A 12 -2.66 48.33 -37.45
CA ALA A 12 -1.48 47.75 -36.86
C ALA A 12 -1.69 46.24 -36.52
N ARG A 13 -1.04 45.38 -37.32
CA ARG A 13 -0.87 43.96 -37.03
C ARG A 13 0.47 43.77 -36.32
N SER A 14 0.52 43.74 -35.01
CA SER A 14 1.59 43.01 -34.26
C SER A 14 1.50 43.23 -32.73
N ARG A 15 0.54 42.61 -32.04
CA ARG A 15 0.62 42.46 -30.57
C ARG A 15 -0.22 41.30 -30.02
N ARG A 16 -0.60 40.30 -30.82
CA ARG A 16 -1.44 39.15 -30.33
C ARG A 16 -0.69 37.83 -30.05
N ARG A 17 0.62 37.74 -30.30
CA ARG A 17 1.35 36.47 -30.05
C ARG A 17 2.01 36.33 -28.68
N ALA A 18 2.27 37.42 -27.97
CA ALA A 18 2.92 37.36 -26.65
C ALA A 18 1.96 37.13 -25.46
N SER A 19 0.65 37.43 -25.61
CA SER A 19 -0.33 37.28 -24.52
C SER A 19 -0.94 35.88 -24.37
N VAL A 20 -0.86 35.03 -25.43
CA VAL A 20 -1.44 33.69 -25.43
C VAL A 20 -0.56 32.69 -24.65
N GLY A 21 0.75 32.88 -24.61
CA GLY A 21 1.67 32.03 -23.83
C GLY A 21 1.57 32.27 -22.32
N GLN A 22 1.51 33.50 -21.91
CA GLN A 22 1.42 33.86 -20.47
C GLN A 22 0.06 33.52 -19.84
N SER A 23 -1.04 33.60 -20.59
CA SER A 23 -2.36 33.18 -20.12
C SER A 23 -2.49 31.67 -19.99
N ALA A 24 -1.80 30.87 -20.85
CA ALA A 24 -1.83 29.41 -20.78
C ALA A 24 -0.99 28.85 -19.63
N GLU A 25 0.15 29.46 -19.32
CA GLU A 25 0.96 29.09 -18.15
C GLU A 25 0.29 29.48 -16.85
N GLY A 26 -0.26 30.70 -16.72
CA GLY A 26 -1.05 31.11 -15.56
C GLY A 26 -2.22 30.17 -15.27
N SER A 27 -2.96 29.77 -16.30
CA SER A 27 -4.08 28.84 -16.16
C SER A 27 -3.66 27.41 -15.75
N ARG A 28 -2.47 26.95 -16.18
CA ARG A 28 -1.91 25.64 -15.77
C ARG A 28 -1.48 25.66 -14.30
N TRP A 29 -0.84 26.72 -13.83
CA TRP A 29 -0.44 26.88 -12.44
C TRP A 29 -1.65 27.03 -11.50
N GLU A 30 -2.70 27.72 -11.94
CA GLU A 30 -3.97 27.80 -11.19
C GLU A 30 -4.69 26.45 -11.15
N ALA A 31 -4.72 25.70 -12.25
CA ALA A 31 -5.26 24.35 -12.30
C ALA A 31 -4.50 23.37 -11.39
N LEU A 32 -3.16 23.46 -11.33
CA LEU A 32 -2.32 22.70 -10.40
C LEU A 32 -2.62 23.05 -8.94
N ARG A 33 -2.70 24.33 -8.62
CA ARG A 33 -3.04 24.82 -7.26
C ARG A 33 -4.46 24.45 -6.84
N SER A 34 -5.38 24.32 -7.80
CA SER A 34 -6.78 23.95 -7.55
C SER A 34 -7.01 22.45 -7.37
N SER A 35 -6.00 21.60 -7.66
CA SER A 35 -6.09 20.14 -7.48
C SER A 35 -5.32 19.67 -6.24
N PRO A 36 -5.97 19.54 -5.07
CA PRO A 36 -5.29 19.13 -3.85
C PRO A 36 -4.68 17.73 -3.94
N LEU A 37 -5.26 16.82 -4.71
CA LEU A 37 -4.71 15.49 -4.93
C LEU A 37 -3.37 15.56 -5.70
N LEU A 38 -3.32 16.33 -6.79
CA LEU A 38 -2.11 16.45 -7.61
C LEU A 38 -0.97 17.11 -6.83
N LEU A 39 -1.26 18.23 -6.14
CA LEU A 39 -0.27 18.90 -5.29
C LEU A 39 0.24 17.95 -4.19
N SER A 40 -0.68 17.27 -3.50
CA SER A 40 -0.30 16.29 -2.48
C SER A 40 0.55 15.15 -3.06
N THR A 41 0.24 14.68 -4.27
CA THR A 41 1.01 13.62 -4.93
C THR A 41 2.44 14.08 -5.22
N ILE A 42 2.63 15.29 -5.74
CA ILE A 42 3.96 15.85 -6.01
C ILE A 42 4.78 15.98 -4.72
N VAL A 43 4.20 16.56 -3.67
CA VAL A 43 4.87 16.73 -2.38
C VAL A 43 5.20 15.37 -1.74
N CYS A 44 4.24 14.45 -1.72
CA CYS A 44 4.44 13.10 -1.17
C CYS A 44 5.49 12.31 -1.94
N LEU A 45 5.55 12.46 -3.28
CA LEU A 45 6.57 11.85 -4.12
C LEU A 45 7.96 12.38 -3.79
N ALA A 46 8.10 13.71 -3.64
CA ALA A 46 9.36 14.32 -3.24
C ALA A 46 9.83 13.85 -1.84
N LEU A 47 8.90 13.79 -0.87
CA LEU A 47 9.19 13.26 0.47
C LEU A 47 9.55 11.78 0.43
N ALA A 48 8.87 10.97 -0.40
CA ALA A 48 9.19 9.55 -0.57
C ALA A 48 10.57 9.35 -1.19
N ALA A 49 10.92 10.14 -2.22
CA ALA A 49 12.25 10.11 -2.82
C ALA A 49 13.34 10.51 -1.82
N LEU A 50 13.14 11.61 -1.07
CA LEU A 50 14.04 12.01 -0.01
C LEU A 50 14.18 10.90 1.06
N SER A 51 13.07 10.32 1.50
CA SER A 51 13.10 9.22 2.48
C SER A 51 13.86 8.00 1.97
N ALA A 52 13.77 7.70 0.67
CA ALA A 52 14.50 6.58 0.07
C ALA A 52 16.01 6.84 -0.05
N ALA A 53 16.41 8.11 -0.10
CA ALA A 53 17.82 8.49 -0.12
C ALA A 53 18.50 8.45 1.26
N ILE A 54 17.75 8.69 2.35
CA ILE A 54 18.30 8.83 3.71
C ILE A 54 17.97 7.65 4.64
N LEU A 55 16.96 6.86 4.33
CA LEU A 55 16.54 5.73 5.15
C LEU A 55 16.78 4.40 4.42
N PRO A 56 16.97 3.29 5.15
CA PRO A 56 17.10 1.97 4.57
C PRO A 56 15.95 1.66 3.60
N THR A 57 16.31 1.23 2.37
CA THR A 57 15.35 1.02 1.29
C THR A 57 15.50 -0.40 0.76
N VAL A 58 14.56 -1.27 1.15
CA VAL A 58 14.60 -2.68 0.77
C VAL A 58 13.19 -3.24 0.65
N PRO A 59 12.78 -3.72 -0.54
CA PRO A 59 11.51 -4.43 -0.69
C PRO A 59 11.46 -5.69 0.17
N SER A 60 10.26 -6.05 0.67
CA SER A 60 10.01 -7.36 1.30
C SER A 60 9.65 -8.42 0.26
N TYR A 61 9.26 -9.61 0.70
CA TYR A 61 8.94 -10.76 -0.14
C TYR A 61 7.94 -10.46 -1.26
N ASP A 62 6.76 -9.90 -0.93
CA ASP A 62 5.73 -9.59 -1.91
C ASP A 62 6.19 -8.50 -2.92
N PRO A 63 6.72 -7.34 -2.50
CA PRO A 63 7.25 -6.33 -3.40
C PRO A 63 8.32 -6.82 -4.37
N TRP A 64 9.24 -7.67 -3.91
CA TRP A 64 10.23 -8.24 -4.82
C TRP A 64 9.58 -9.06 -5.94
N SER A 65 8.47 -9.76 -5.68
CA SER A 65 7.77 -10.51 -6.71
C SER A 65 7.18 -9.60 -7.79
N TRP A 66 6.59 -8.46 -7.39
CA TRP A 66 6.04 -7.49 -8.35
C TRP A 66 7.14 -6.88 -9.22
N ILE A 67 8.32 -6.63 -8.65
CA ILE A 67 9.48 -6.13 -9.37
C ILE A 67 10.00 -7.19 -10.37
N VAL A 68 10.03 -8.47 -9.98
CA VAL A 68 10.40 -9.58 -10.86
C VAL A 68 9.41 -9.70 -12.01
N TRP A 69 8.10 -9.74 -11.74
CA TRP A 69 7.07 -9.80 -12.77
C TRP A 69 7.08 -8.56 -13.68
N GLY A 70 7.31 -7.37 -13.13
CA GLY A 70 7.48 -6.16 -13.93
C GLY A 70 8.62 -6.28 -14.93
N ARG A 71 9.78 -6.81 -14.50
CA ARG A 71 10.92 -7.09 -15.38
C ARG A 71 10.60 -8.14 -16.45
N GLU A 72 9.89 -9.22 -16.08
CA GLU A 72 9.52 -10.28 -17.00
C GLU A 72 8.58 -9.78 -18.13
N ILE A 73 7.66 -8.88 -17.80
CA ILE A 73 6.74 -8.28 -18.78
C ILE A 73 7.48 -7.47 -19.85
N VAL A 74 8.51 -6.72 -19.47
CA VAL A 74 9.28 -5.86 -20.42
C VAL A 74 10.49 -6.57 -21.03
N ASN A 75 10.85 -7.76 -20.55
CA ASN A 75 11.95 -8.55 -21.09
C ASN A 75 11.48 -9.96 -21.51
N PRO A 76 10.98 -10.12 -22.73
CA PRO A 76 10.44 -11.40 -23.21
C PRO A 76 11.42 -12.58 -23.17
N HIS A 77 12.74 -12.30 -23.21
CA HIS A 77 13.79 -13.36 -23.16
C HIS A 77 13.83 -14.10 -21.81
N LEU A 78 13.33 -13.50 -20.74
CA LEU A 78 13.24 -14.16 -19.43
C LEU A 78 12.05 -15.12 -19.33
N GLY A 79 11.07 -14.97 -20.22
CA GLY A 79 9.75 -15.58 -20.08
C GLY A 79 8.91 -14.89 -18.99
N PHE A 80 7.63 -15.18 -18.96
CA PHE A 80 6.70 -14.68 -17.94
C PHE A 80 6.08 -15.85 -17.18
N SER A 81 6.18 -15.86 -15.85
CA SER A 81 5.62 -16.92 -15.03
C SER A 81 5.10 -16.40 -13.70
N THR A 82 3.83 -16.68 -13.42
CA THR A 82 3.20 -16.43 -12.11
C THR A 82 3.15 -17.67 -11.22
N GLY A 83 3.75 -18.79 -11.65
CA GLY A 83 3.73 -20.10 -10.98
C GLY A 83 4.52 -20.18 -9.67
N GLY A 84 5.22 -19.14 -9.25
CA GLY A 84 5.97 -19.08 -8.00
C GLY A 84 5.79 -17.75 -7.28
N GLY A 85 6.16 -17.69 -6.02
CA GLY A 85 6.06 -16.47 -5.20
C GLY A 85 4.69 -16.25 -4.56
N PRO A 86 4.39 -15.02 -4.12
CA PRO A 86 3.15 -14.69 -3.44
C PRO A 86 1.96 -14.55 -4.42
N SER A 87 0.80 -14.18 -3.88
CA SER A 87 -0.38 -13.86 -4.67
C SER A 87 -0.14 -12.68 -5.62
N TRP A 88 -0.56 -12.85 -6.89
CA TRP A 88 -0.53 -11.80 -7.90
C TRP A 88 -1.31 -10.56 -7.46
N LYS A 89 -0.78 -9.37 -7.71
CA LYS A 89 -1.46 -8.09 -7.47
C LYS A 89 -1.28 -7.17 -8.68
N PRO A 90 -2.34 -6.80 -9.41
CA PRO A 90 -2.25 -6.02 -10.64
C PRO A 90 -1.60 -4.64 -10.49
N LEU A 91 -2.10 -3.80 -9.57
CA LEU A 91 -1.66 -2.41 -9.51
C LEU A 91 -0.15 -2.25 -9.24
N PRO A 92 0.46 -2.97 -8.29
CA PRO A 92 1.91 -2.97 -8.11
C PRO A 92 2.67 -3.30 -9.39
N VAL A 93 2.22 -4.31 -10.14
CA VAL A 93 2.90 -4.74 -11.37
C VAL A 93 2.75 -3.71 -12.50
N LEU A 94 1.63 -3.00 -12.59
CA LEU A 94 1.47 -1.89 -13.54
C LEU A 94 2.50 -0.77 -13.32
N PHE A 95 2.92 -0.54 -12.06
CA PHE A 95 4.02 0.39 -11.76
C PHE A 95 5.40 -0.23 -12.02
N THR A 96 5.60 -1.48 -11.63
CA THR A 96 6.93 -2.10 -11.73
C THR A 96 7.29 -2.53 -13.14
N ALA A 97 6.33 -2.73 -14.05
CA ALA A 97 6.58 -3.03 -15.45
C ALA A 97 7.41 -1.92 -16.13
N PRO A 98 7.03 -0.63 -16.17
CA PRO A 98 7.88 0.41 -16.72
C PRO A 98 9.22 0.55 -15.97
N PHE A 99 9.28 0.28 -14.65
CA PHE A 99 10.54 0.29 -13.90
C PHE A 99 11.48 -0.83 -14.31
N GLY A 100 10.96 -1.94 -14.82
CA GLY A 100 11.72 -3.08 -15.32
C GLY A 100 12.67 -2.73 -16.48
N VAL A 101 12.43 -1.64 -17.21
CA VAL A 101 13.33 -1.10 -18.24
C VAL A 101 14.64 -0.62 -17.60
N TRP A 102 14.59 -0.04 -16.39
CA TRP A 102 15.76 0.36 -15.62
C TRP A 102 15.96 -0.56 -14.41
N THR A 103 16.50 -1.75 -14.69
CA THR A 103 16.62 -2.83 -13.70
C THR A 103 17.35 -2.42 -12.42
N ALA A 104 18.42 -1.62 -12.51
CA ALA A 104 19.18 -1.18 -11.33
C ALA A 104 18.34 -0.30 -10.38
N GLY A 105 17.45 0.54 -10.93
CA GLY A 105 16.62 1.47 -10.15
C GLY A 105 15.25 0.91 -9.75
N ALA A 106 14.77 -0.16 -10.39
CA ALA A 106 13.43 -0.68 -10.19
C ALA A 106 13.04 -0.93 -8.72
N PRO A 107 13.89 -1.53 -7.87
CA PRO A 107 13.55 -1.74 -6.45
C PRO A 107 13.33 -0.42 -5.70
N THR A 108 14.21 0.57 -5.92
CA THR A 108 14.12 1.88 -5.27
C THR A 108 12.90 2.65 -5.77
N LEU A 109 12.64 2.67 -7.08
CA LEU A 109 11.46 3.30 -7.67
C LEU A 109 10.16 2.71 -7.12
N TRP A 110 10.12 1.39 -6.93
CA TRP A 110 8.95 0.77 -6.32
C TRP A 110 8.76 1.22 -4.87
N VAL A 111 9.81 1.25 -4.03
CA VAL A 111 9.69 1.70 -2.63
C VAL A 111 9.28 3.17 -2.56
N ILE A 112 9.81 4.03 -3.44
CA ILE A 112 9.37 5.43 -3.55
C ILE A 112 7.87 5.49 -3.86
N THR A 113 7.39 4.70 -4.83
CA THR A 113 5.97 4.64 -5.22
C THR A 113 5.10 4.18 -4.05
N ALA A 114 5.48 3.12 -3.34
CA ALA A 114 4.76 2.61 -2.18
C ALA A 114 4.72 3.63 -1.02
N ARG A 115 5.86 4.26 -0.69
CA ARG A 115 5.95 5.32 0.33
C ARG A 115 5.12 6.55 -0.05
N THR A 116 5.09 6.91 -1.34
CA THR A 116 4.21 7.99 -1.84
C THR A 116 2.75 7.71 -1.49
N GLY A 117 2.28 6.48 -1.75
CA GLY A 117 0.93 6.05 -1.35
C GLY A 117 0.68 6.16 0.15
N GLY A 118 1.68 5.79 0.96
CA GLY A 118 1.60 5.91 2.42
C GLY A 118 1.55 7.35 2.91
N PHE A 119 2.36 8.26 2.37
CA PHE A 119 2.26 9.68 2.71
C PHE A 119 0.94 10.30 2.25
N LEU A 120 0.45 9.89 1.08
CA LEU A 120 -0.87 10.29 0.59
C LEU A 120 -2.00 9.85 1.53
N SER A 121 -1.88 8.70 2.20
CA SER A 121 -2.88 8.26 3.19
C SER A 121 -2.93 9.20 4.39
N LEU A 122 -1.79 9.71 4.87
CA LEU A 122 -1.73 10.67 5.97
C LEU A 122 -2.41 11.99 5.59
N VAL A 123 -2.12 12.50 4.39
CA VAL A 123 -2.76 13.72 3.87
C VAL A 123 -4.27 13.52 3.70
N ALA A 124 -4.71 12.38 3.18
CA ALA A 124 -6.13 12.08 3.02
C ALA A 124 -6.85 11.99 4.36
N ALA A 125 -6.23 11.32 5.36
CA ALA A 125 -6.80 11.22 6.71
C ALA A 125 -6.93 12.60 7.37
N TYR A 126 -5.88 13.42 7.28
CA TYR A 126 -5.94 14.82 7.76
C TYR A 126 -7.08 15.59 7.12
N ARG A 127 -7.20 15.54 5.80
CA ARG A 127 -8.25 16.27 5.06
C ARG A 127 -9.66 15.79 5.40
N LEU A 128 -9.86 14.48 5.46
CA LEU A 128 -11.17 13.90 5.77
C LEU A 128 -11.60 14.23 7.20
N ALA A 129 -10.74 14.04 8.20
CA ALA A 129 -11.05 14.39 9.57
C ALA A 129 -11.31 15.89 9.75
N SER A 130 -10.53 16.73 9.05
CA SER A 130 -10.77 18.18 9.02
C SER A 130 -12.13 18.55 8.40
N LYS A 131 -12.57 17.85 7.34
CA LYS A 131 -13.90 18.03 6.71
C LYS A 131 -15.04 17.56 7.60
N LEU A 132 -14.84 16.50 8.38
CA LEU A 132 -15.84 15.99 9.32
C LEU A 132 -16.00 16.89 10.54
N THR A 133 -15.02 17.73 10.83
CA THR A 133 -14.98 18.56 12.04
C THR A 133 -15.52 19.95 11.74
N THR A 134 -16.48 20.41 12.54
CA THR A 134 -17.01 21.77 12.53
C THR A 134 -16.30 22.65 13.57
N GLY A 135 -16.44 23.97 13.45
CA GLY A 135 -15.88 24.93 14.41
C GLY A 135 -14.62 25.64 13.92
N ALA A 136 -13.82 26.14 14.85
CA ALA A 136 -12.65 26.95 14.57
C ALA A 136 -11.58 26.22 13.75
N PRO A 137 -10.73 26.94 12.98
CA PRO A 137 -9.69 26.32 12.14
C PRO A 137 -8.76 25.37 12.93
N TRP A 138 -8.38 25.73 14.16
CA TRP A 138 -7.53 24.88 14.99
C TRP A 138 -8.19 23.54 15.35
N MET A 139 -9.52 23.50 15.54
CA MET A 139 -10.25 22.25 15.81
C MET A 139 -10.15 21.28 14.63
N ARG A 140 -10.30 21.81 13.40
CA ARG A 140 -10.15 21.03 12.16
C ARG A 140 -8.72 20.53 11.98
N ALA A 141 -7.73 21.38 12.29
CA ALA A 141 -6.32 21.00 12.21
C ALA A 141 -5.99 19.91 13.22
N VAL A 142 -6.43 20.00 14.47
CA VAL A 142 -6.23 18.99 15.51
C VAL A 142 -6.86 17.67 15.10
N ALA A 143 -8.11 17.65 14.64
CA ALA A 143 -8.77 16.45 14.17
C ALA A 143 -7.96 15.78 13.03
N GLY A 144 -7.47 16.57 12.08
CA GLY A 144 -6.64 16.11 10.98
C GLY A 144 -5.31 15.50 11.45
N VAL A 145 -4.61 16.19 12.35
CA VAL A 145 -3.32 15.71 12.92
C VAL A 145 -3.53 14.41 13.69
N LEU A 146 -4.58 14.32 14.51
CA LEU A 146 -4.88 13.10 15.28
C LEU A 146 -5.22 11.93 14.38
N ALA A 147 -5.96 12.16 13.27
CA ALA A 147 -6.25 11.12 12.29
C ALA A 147 -4.98 10.61 11.60
N ALA A 148 -4.11 11.50 11.16
CA ALA A 148 -2.82 11.14 10.56
C ALA A 148 -1.90 10.43 11.56
N ALA A 149 -1.81 10.90 12.79
CA ALA A 149 -1.07 10.25 13.87
C ALA A 149 -1.61 8.84 14.17
N GLY A 150 -2.94 8.67 14.17
CA GLY A 150 -3.58 7.36 14.31
C GLY A 150 -3.13 6.37 13.25
N ILE A 151 -3.00 6.77 11.99
CA ILE A 151 -2.46 5.92 10.92
C ILE A 151 -1.00 5.55 11.21
N VAL A 152 -0.16 6.50 11.59
CA VAL A 152 1.27 6.22 11.91
C VAL A 152 1.41 5.26 13.09
N LEU A 153 0.48 5.33 14.06
CA LEU A 153 0.44 4.46 15.24
C LEU A 153 -0.31 3.13 14.99
N THR A 154 -0.81 2.89 13.77
CA THR A 154 -1.36 1.59 13.38
C THR A 154 -0.23 0.54 13.39
N GLN A 155 -0.52 -0.66 13.88
CA GLN A 155 0.43 -1.76 13.97
C GLN A 155 1.14 -2.02 12.64
N GLU A 156 2.43 -2.25 12.69
CA GLU A 156 3.29 -2.53 11.54
C GLU A 156 3.31 -1.43 10.45
N TRP A 157 2.70 -0.25 10.66
CA TRP A 157 2.70 0.82 9.66
C TRP A 157 4.10 1.18 9.17
N SER A 158 5.04 1.33 10.10
CA SER A 158 6.44 1.63 9.78
C SER A 158 7.10 0.49 9.01
N TYR A 159 6.83 -0.78 9.36
CA TYR A 159 7.29 -1.93 8.57
C TYR A 159 6.81 -1.84 7.12
N TYR A 160 5.51 -1.59 6.89
CA TYR A 160 4.97 -1.47 5.54
C TYR A 160 5.63 -0.34 4.75
N MET A 161 5.91 0.79 5.40
CA MET A 161 6.58 1.93 4.78
C MET A 161 8.04 1.64 4.43
N PHE A 162 8.82 1.02 5.34
CA PHE A 162 10.21 0.68 5.10
C PHE A 162 10.37 -0.40 4.03
N ARG A 163 9.49 -1.38 4.04
CA ARG A 163 9.58 -2.59 3.22
C ARG A 163 8.84 -2.50 1.88
N GLY A 164 8.23 -1.36 1.56
CA GLY A 164 7.58 -1.08 0.28
C GLY A 164 6.38 -1.96 -0.02
N THR A 165 5.60 -2.34 0.99
CA THR A 165 4.38 -3.12 0.76
C THR A 165 3.27 -2.25 0.16
N SER A 166 2.24 -2.86 -0.42
CA SER A 166 1.15 -2.16 -1.11
C SER A 166 0.06 -1.62 -0.17
N GLU A 167 0.08 -2.00 1.08
CA GLU A 167 -0.95 -1.70 2.06
C GLU A 167 -1.09 -0.20 2.37
N PRO A 168 -0.01 0.58 2.57
CA PRO A 168 -0.11 2.03 2.74
C PRO A 168 -0.70 2.74 1.53
N MET A 169 -0.38 2.28 0.32
CA MET A 169 -0.96 2.79 -0.93
C MET A 169 -2.45 2.48 -1.01
N LEU A 170 -2.88 1.29 -0.60
CA LEU A 170 -4.29 0.90 -0.56
C LEU A 170 -5.10 1.82 0.35
N VAL A 171 -4.60 2.12 1.56
CA VAL A 171 -5.22 3.08 2.48
C VAL A 171 -5.31 4.47 1.83
N GLY A 172 -4.23 4.92 1.19
CA GLY A 172 -4.20 6.19 0.47
C GLY A 172 -5.27 6.26 -0.61
N LEU A 173 -5.36 5.26 -1.48
CA LEU A 173 -6.35 5.18 -2.55
C LEU A 173 -7.78 5.17 -2.01
N ALA A 174 -8.06 4.39 -0.97
CA ALA A 174 -9.39 4.32 -0.35
C ALA A 174 -9.80 5.66 0.28
N LEU A 175 -8.94 6.28 1.08
CA LEU A 175 -9.25 7.56 1.72
C LEU A 175 -9.36 8.71 0.71
N TRP A 176 -8.48 8.77 -0.30
CA TRP A 176 -8.60 9.76 -1.36
C TRP A 176 -9.84 9.55 -2.22
N ALA A 177 -10.30 8.32 -2.45
CA ALA A 177 -11.55 8.06 -3.14
C ALA A 177 -12.73 8.71 -2.39
N VAL A 178 -12.79 8.54 -1.06
CA VAL A 178 -13.80 9.22 -0.22
C VAL A 178 -13.64 10.74 -0.28
N ASP A 179 -12.42 11.27 -0.13
CA ASP A 179 -12.17 12.73 -0.16
C ASP A 179 -12.59 13.35 -1.51
N ARG A 180 -12.28 12.71 -2.64
CA ARG A 180 -12.67 13.17 -3.97
C ARG A 180 -14.18 13.07 -4.19
N HIS A 181 -14.83 12.02 -3.67
CA HIS A 181 -16.28 11.92 -3.71
C HIS A 181 -16.95 13.10 -2.99
N LEU A 182 -16.49 13.46 -1.80
CA LEU A 182 -16.99 14.58 -1.02
C LEU A 182 -16.78 15.93 -1.71
N ASP A 183 -15.72 16.08 -2.49
CA ASP A 183 -15.46 17.27 -3.32
C ASP A 183 -16.20 17.24 -4.67
N GLY A 184 -17.12 16.29 -4.89
CA GLY A 184 -17.90 16.16 -6.12
C GLY A 184 -17.10 15.62 -7.31
N LYS A 185 -15.81 15.25 -7.14
CA LYS A 185 -14.93 14.71 -8.20
C LYS A 185 -15.15 13.19 -8.34
N ARG A 186 -16.37 12.80 -8.71
CA ARG A 186 -16.86 11.41 -8.71
C ARG A 186 -16.07 10.50 -9.63
N GLY A 187 -15.67 10.96 -10.82
CA GLY A 187 -14.86 10.18 -11.75
C GLY A 187 -13.48 9.83 -11.17
N THR A 188 -12.80 10.81 -10.56
CA THR A 188 -11.53 10.60 -9.86
C THR A 188 -11.71 9.64 -8.68
N ALA A 189 -12.78 9.78 -7.90
CA ALA A 189 -13.10 8.88 -6.79
C ALA A 189 -13.26 7.43 -7.28
N PHE A 190 -13.93 7.22 -8.40
CA PHE A 190 -14.12 5.90 -9.00
C PHE A 190 -12.76 5.30 -9.46
N VAL A 191 -11.92 6.08 -10.15
CA VAL A 191 -10.59 5.62 -10.60
C VAL A 191 -9.71 5.22 -9.42
N LEU A 192 -9.70 6.00 -8.34
CA LEU A 192 -8.96 5.66 -7.11
C LEU A 192 -9.50 4.38 -6.46
N GLY A 193 -10.82 4.19 -6.46
CA GLY A 193 -11.46 2.96 -5.98
C GLY A 193 -11.11 1.73 -6.85
N VAL A 194 -11.03 1.88 -8.17
CA VAL A 194 -10.52 0.84 -9.07
C VAL A 194 -9.06 0.52 -8.76
N GLY A 195 -8.23 1.54 -8.51
CA GLY A 195 -6.84 1.34 -8.05
C GLY A 195 -6.77 0.50 -6.77
N ALA A 196 -7.63 0.78 -5.77
CA ALA A 196 -7.74 -0.03 -4.57
C ALA A 196 -8.17 -1.48 -4.88
N ALA A 197 -9.13 -1.67 -5.79
CA ALA A 197 -9.61 -2.97 -6.24
C ALA A 197 -8.54 -3.79 -7.01
N LEU A 198 -7.58 -3.12 -7.63
CA LEU A 198 -6.42 -3.75 -8.28
C LEU A 198 -5.27 -4.08 -7.30
N ILE A 199 -5.37 -3.69 -6.02
CA ILE A 199 -4.45 -4.13 -4.96
C ILE A 199 -5.09 -5.28 -4.16
N ARG A 200 -6.42 -5.18 -3.88
CA ARG A 200 -7.13 -6.08 -2.98
C ARG A 200 -8.55 -6.41 -3.47
N PRO A 201 -8.91 -7.70 -3.54
CA PRO A 201 -10.26 -8.10 -3.94
C PRO A 201 -11.34 -7.66 -2.93
N GLU A 202 -10.98 -7.41 -1.67
CA GLU A 202 -11.89 -6.88 -0.65
C GLU A 202 -12.50 -5.53 -1.05
N ALA A 203 -11.87 -4.78 -1.94
CA ALA A 203 -12.42 -3.53 -2.47
C ALA A 203 -13.50 -3.73 -3.54
N TRP A 204 -13.64 -4.94 -4.13
CA TRP A 204 -14.56 -5.17 -5.25
C TRP A 204 -16.02 -4.88 -4.94
N PRO A 205 -16.59 -5.35 -3.81
CA PRO A 205 -17.99 -5.03 -3.48
C PRO A 205 -18.23 -3.51 -3.35
N PHE A 206 -17.28 -2.79 -2.75
CA PHE A 206 -17.41 -1.34 -2.56
C PHE A 206 -17.38 -0.58 -3.88
N ILE A 207 -16.43 -0.91 -4.78
CA ILE A 207 -16.34 -0.24 -6.09
C ILE A 207 -17.47 -0.69 -7.02
N GLY A 208 -17.97 -1.92 -6.88
CA GLY A 208 -19.13 -2.43 -7.57
C GLY A 208 -20.39 -1.63 -7.22
N LEU A 209 -20.68 -1.49 -5.92
CA LEU A 209 -21.82 -0.71 -5.43
C LEU A 209 -21.69 0.77 -5.76
N TYR A 210 -20.49 1.35 -5.62
CA TYR A 210 -20.24 2.74 -5.97
C TYR A 210 -20.41 3.00 -7.47
N GLY A 211 -19.90 2.13 -8.32
CA GLY A 211 -20.08 2.22 -9.77
C GLY A 211 -21.55 2.07 -10.18
N LEU A 212 -22.32 1.16 -9.55
CA LEU A 212 -23.75 1.01 -9.79
C LEU A 212 -24.54 2.27 -9.39
N TRP A 213 -24.17 2.89 -8.26
CA TRP A 213 -24.73 4.15 -7.84
C TRP A 213 -24.41 5.28 -8.84
N LEU A 214 -23.14 5.39 -9.30
CA LEU A 214 -22.72 6.36 -10.31
C LEU A 214 -23.41 6.15 -11.65
N TRP A 215 -23.62 4.92 -12.07
CA TRP A 215 -24.30 4.56 -13.33
C TRP A 215 -25.66 5.23 -13.46
N ARG A 216 -26.36 5.30 -12.32
CA ARG A 216 -27.69 5.94 -12.24
C ARG A 216 -27.61 7.46 -12.06
N ARG A 217 -26.58 7.97 -11.38
CA ARG A 217 -26.49 9.38 -10.98
C ARG A 217 -25.73 10.26 -11.97
N ASP A 218 -24.79 9.70 -12.71
CA ASP A 218 -23.95 10.44 -13.65
C ASP A 218 -23.72 9.65 -14.95
N PRO A 219 -24.64 9.77 -15.92
CA PRO A 219 -24.55 9.03 -17.20
C PRO A 219 -23.27 9.27 -17.98
N ARG A 220 -22.61 10.42 -17.78
CA ARG A 220 -21.35 10.76 -18.47
C ARG A 220 -20.19 9.86 -18.06
N LEU A 221 -20.26 9.25 -16.87
CA LEU A 221 -19.24 8.37 -16.34
C LEU A 221 -19.44 6.89 -16.71
N ARG A 222 -20.51 6.52 -17.43
CA ARG A 222 -20.82 5.11 -17.76
C ARG A 222 -19.67 4.41 -18.47
N TRP A 223 -19.04 5.06 -19.45
CA TRP A 223 -17.90 4.47 -20.13
C TRP A 223 -16.73 4.22 -19.18
N LEU A 224 -16.40 5.20 -18.32
CA LEU A 224 -15.37 5.06 -17.29
C LEU A 224 -15.66 3.89 -16.35
N ILE A 225 -16.94 3.69 -15.99
CA ILE A 225 -17.37 2.60 -15.11
C ILE A 225 -17.18 1.24 -15.82
N VAL A 226 -17.59 1.13 -17.09
CA VAL A 226 -17.40 -0.10 -17.87
C VAL A 226 -15.91 -0.46 -17.98
N VAL A 227 -15.06 0.49 -18.36
CA VAL A 227 -13.61 0.28 -18.46
C VAL A 227 -13.02 -0.10 -17.10
N GLY A 228 -13.37 0.61 -16.04
CA GLY A 228 -12.90 0.31 -14.68
C GLY A 228 -13.32 -1.09 -14.21
N TRP A 229 -14.58 -1.46 -14.41
CA TRP A 229 -15.04 -2.80 -14.03
C TRP A 229 -14.41 -3.91 -14.88
N ALA A 230 -14.24 -3.69 -16.18
CA ALA A 230 -13.59 -4.66 -17.06
C ALA A 230 -12.10 -4.82 -16.74
N SER A 231 -11.43 -3.74 -16.35
CA SER A 231 -10.00 -3.79 -15.99
C SER A 231 -9.72 -4.69 -14.78
N ILE A 232 -10.64 -4.80 -13.83
CA ILE A 232 -10.47 -5.62 -12.64
C ILE A 232 -10.29 -7.10 -13.01
N PRO A 233 -11.26 -7.81 -13.62
CA PRO A 233 -11.08 -9.22 -13.96
C PRO A 233 -9.98 -9.45 -14.99
N VAL A 234 -9.81 -8.56 -15.97
CA VAL A 234 -8.77 -8.70 -17.00
C VAL A 234 -7.38 -8.69 -16.38
N LEU A 235 -7.09 -7.77 -15.46
CA LEU A 235 -5.77 -7.64 -14.85
C LEU A 235 -5.53 -8.62 -13.69
N TRP A 236 -6.59 -9.09 -13.02
CA TRP A 236 -6.47 -10.10 -11.96
C TRP A 236 -6.31 -11.52 -12.50
N PHE A 237 -7.00 -11.88 -13.57
CA PHE A 237 -7.05 -13.25 -14.07
C PHE A 237 -6.24 -13.46 -15.36
N GLY A 238 -6.12 -12.44 -16.21
CA GLY A 238 -5.40 -12.53 -17.48
C GLY A 238 -3.93 -12.88 -17.32
N PRO A 239 -3.12 -12.11 -16.56
CA PRO A 239 -1.70 -12.40 -16.39
C PRO A 239 -1.42 -13.75 -15.73
N PRO A 240 -2.12 -14.20 -14.65
CA PRO A 240 -1.98 -15.54 -14.14
C PRO A 240 -2.33 -16.63 -15.16
N TRP A 241 -3.37 -16.42 -15.97
CA TRP A 241 -3.72 -17.36 -17.04
C TRP A 241 -2.59 -17.50 -18.07
N VAL A 242 -2.05 -16.38 -18.53
CA VAL A 242 -0.94 -16.37 -19.50
C VAL A 242 0.34 -16.96 -18.91
N GLY A 243 0.68 -16.59 -17.65
CA GLY A 243 1.95 -16.94 -17.01
C GLY A 243 2.00 -18.32 -16.36
N SER A 244 0.83 -18.96 -16.12
CA SER A 244 0.79 -20.28 -15.43
C SER A 244 -0.30 -21.20 -15.96
N GLY A 245 -1.15 -20.77 -16.89
CA GLY A 245 -2.34 -21.52 -17.34
C GLY A 245 -3.48 -21.55 -16.30
N GLN A 246 -3.37 -20.86 -15.16
CA GLN A 246 -4.29 -20.91 -14.03
C GLN A 246 -4.82 -19.51 -13.67
N PRO A 247 -6.00 -19.08 -14.14
CA PRO A 247 -6.50 -17.73 -13.92
C PRO A 247 -6.73 -17.41 -12.44
N PHE A 248 -7.06 -18.40 -11.60
CA PHE A 248 -7.32 -18.23 -10.17
C PHE A 248 -6.11 -18.49 -9.26
N LEU A 249 -4.91 -18.57 -9.82
CA LEU A 249 -3.67 -18.86 -9.07
C LEU A 249 -3.43 -17.88 -7.92
N ALA A 250 -3.82 -16.60 -8.09
CA ALA A 250 -3.70 -15.59 -7.04
C ALA A 250 -4.48 -15.97 -5.77
N SER A 251 -5.68 -16.55 -5.92
CA SER A 251 -6.48 -17.05 -4.78
C SER A 251 -5.85 -18.30 -4.15
N VAL A 252 -5.32 -19.21 -4.97
CA VAL A 252 -4.61 -20.41 -4.49
C VAL A 252 -3.43 -20.00 -3.62
N HIS A 253 -2.55 -19.14 -4.12
CA HIS A 253 -1.39 -18.65 -3.35
C HIS A 253 -1.79 -17.86 -2.10
N ALA A 254 -2.91 -17.14 -2.12
CA ALA A 254 -3.41 -16.42 -0.95
C ALA A 254 -3.88 -17.37 0.16
N LYS A 255 -4.45 -18.53 -0.19
CA LYS A 255 -4.92 -19.57 0.75
C LYS A 255 -3.80 -20.52 1.21
N ASP A 256 -2.69 -20.62 0.47
CA ASP A 256 -1.54 -21.50 0.79
C ASP A 256 -0.64 -20.92 1.89
N TYR A 257 -1.20 -20.12 2.78
CA TYR A 257 -0.48 -19.54 3.91
C TYR A 257 -0.59 -20.45 5.13
N ASN A 258 0.56 -20.99 5.58
CA ASN A 258 0.64 -21.91 6.72
C ASN A 258 0.51 -21.24 8.10
N GLY A 259 -0.04 -20.04 8.19
CA GLY A 259 -0.33 -19.36 9.44
C GLY A 259 -1.57 -19.98 10.10
N HIS A 260 -1.38 -20.67 11.21
CA HIS A 260 -2.48 -21.29 11.95
C HIS A 260 -3.30 -20.20 12.66
N LEU A 261 -4.57 -20.12 12.30
CA LEU A 261 -5.57 -19.48 13.17
C LEU A 261 -5.76 -20.38 14.41
N GLY A 262 -5.89 -19.78 15.58
CA GLY A 262 -6.11 -20.51 16.82
C GLY A 262 -7.40 -21.35 16.83
N LYS A 263 -7.72 -21.98 17.95
CA LYS A 263 -8.92 -22.83 18.09
C LYS A 263 -10.25 -22.12 17.78
N HIS A 264 -10.26 -20.78 17.83
CA HIS A 264 -11.43 -19.95 17.55
C HIS A 264 -11.13 -18.94 16.44
N PRO A 265 -11.09 -19.33 15.15
CA PRO A 265 -10.71 -18.48 14.03
C PRO A 265 -11.46 -17.15 13.97
N PHE A 266 -12.77 -17.17 14.23
CA PHE A 266 -13.61 -15.98 14.22
C PHE A 266 -13.15 -14.93 15.26
N LEU A 267 -12.92 -15.34 16.51
CA LEU A 267 -12.48 -14.43 17.58
C LEU A 267 -11.05 -13.92 17.33
N GLU A 268 -10.18 -14.79 16.87
CA GLU A 268 -8.80 -14.45 16.53
C GLU A 268 -8.74 -13.37 15.46
N VAL A 269 -9.52 -13.50 14.40
CA VAL A 269 -9.57 -12.56 13.29
C VAL A 269 -10.17 -11.22 13.71
N LEU A 270 -11.21 -11.23 14.55
CA LEU A 270 -11.75 -9.99 15.13
C LEU A 270 -10.73 -9.28 16.01
N ARG A 271 -10.02 -10.03 16.86
CA ARG A 271 -8.95 -9.49 17.70
C ARG A 271 -7.83 -8.86 16.88
N ARG A 272 -7.33 -9.55 15.84
CA ARG A 272 -6.30 -9.01 14.93
C ARG A 272 -6.70 -7.67 14.31
N GLY A 273 -7.96 -7.53 13.90
CA GLY A 273 -8.48 -6.26 13.40
C GLY A 273 -8.54 -5.16 14.48
N ALA A 274 -8.91 -5.52 15.72
CA ALA A 274 -8.95 -4.56 16.83
C ALA A 274 -7.55 -4.14 17.29
N ASP A 275 -6.61 -5.10 17.34
CA ASP A 275 -5.23 -4.86 17.77
C ASP A 275 -4.43 -3.95 16.80
N LEU A 276 -4.89 -3.76 15.56
CA LEU A 276 -4.28 -2.80 14.63
C LEU A 276 -4.25 -1.38 15.18
N GLN A 277 -5.31 -0.97 15.87
CA GLN A 277 -5.47 0.38 16.39
C GLN A 277 -5.02 0.48 17.83
N ILE A 278 -4.57 1.66 18.25
CA ILE A 278 -4.50 1.93 19.67
C ILE A 278 -5.93 1.98 20.25
N LEU A 279 -6.14 1.35 21.38
CA LEU A 279 -7.45 1.24 22.03
C LEU A 279 -8.18 2.60 22.16
N PRO A 280 -7.53 3.70 22.58
CA PRO A 280 -8.19 5.01 22.64
C PRO A 280 -8.80 5.44 21.31
N MET A 281 -8.12 5.19 20.17
CA MET A 281 -8.63 5.56 18.85
C MET A 281 -9.92 4.82 18.51
N LEU A 282 -9.99 3.54 18.83
CA LEU A 282 -11.18 2.71 18.61
C LEU A 282 -12.37 3.20 19.47
N ILE A 283 -12.10 3.45 20.76
CA ILE A 283 -13.13 3.91 21.71
C ILE A 283 -13.68 5.27 21.30
N VAL A 284 -12.82 6.26 21.04
CA VAL A 284 -13.28 7.61 20.67
C VAL A 284 -14.00 7.61 19.32
N ALA A 285 -13.58 6.78 18.37
CA ALA A 285 -14.27 6.61 17.10
C ALA A 285 -15.70 6.09 17.33
N GLY A 286 -15.87 5.05 18.14
CA GLY A 286 -17.16 4.48 18.50
C GLY A 286 -18.09 5.51 19.18
N VAL A 287 -17.57 6.24 20.18
CA VAL A 287 -18.34 7.29 20.88
C VAL A 287 -18.75 8.42 19.94
N GLY A 288 -17.81 8.89 19.09
CA GLY A 288 -18.14 9.95 18.13
C GLY A 288 -19.18 9.53 17.10
N VAL A 289 -19.09 8.29 16.59
CA VAL A 289 -20.11 7.72 15.69
C VAL A 289 -21.46 7.59 16.40
N ALA A 290 -21.50 7.19 17.67
CA ALA A 290 -22.73 7.15 18.46
C ALA A 290 -23.36 8.57 18.59
N ILE A 291 -22.57 9.58 18.93
CA ILE A 291 -23.03 10.98 18.96
C ILE A 291 -23.57 11.39 17.58
N ALA A 292 -22.85 11.09 16.51
CA ALA A 292 -23.26 11.41 15.15
C ALA A 292 -24.55 10.69 14.73
N TRP A 293 -24.77 9.47 15.21
CA TRP A 293 -26.00 8.68 14.93
C TRP A 293 -27.21 9.19 15.71
N PHE A 294 -27.09 9.29 17.04
CA PHE A 294 -28.23 9.54 17.90
C PHE A 294 -28.59 11.01 18.03
N LYS A 295 -27.58 11.90 18.07
CA LYS A 295 -27.78 13.33 18.29
C LYS A 295 -27.78 14.13 16.97
N ASP A 296 -26.71 13.94 16.14
CA ASP A 296 -26.49 14.81 14.99
C ASP A 296 -27.20 14.31 13.72
N ARG A 297 -27.61 13.04 13.69
CA ARG A 297 -28.21 12.37 12.51
C ARG A 297 -27.33 12.49 11.26
N ASN A 298 -26.01 12.48 11.44
CA ASN A 298 -25.03 12.72 10.38
C ASN A 298 -24.78 11.45 9.55
N LYS A 299 -25.40 11.38 8.36
CA LYS A 299 -25.32 10.24 7.47
C LYS A 299 -23.90 9.95 6.96
N LEU A 300 -23.03 10.97 6.86
CA LEU A 300 -21.65 10.79 6.38
C LEU A 300 -20.82 10.01 7.40
N TRP A 301 -20.88 10.38 8.68
CA TRP A 301 -20.19 9.66 9.75
C TRP A 301 -20.63 8.19 9.82
N VAL A 302 -21.94 7.98 9.76
CA VAL A 302 -22.53 6.64 9.80
C VAL A 302 -22.14 5.84 8.57
N GLY A 303 -22.13 6.45 7.38
CA GLY A 303 -21.72 5.80 6.15
C GLY A 303 -20.25 5.36 6.17
N MET A 304 -19.35 6.19 6.72
CA MET A 304 -17.94 5.83 6.88
C MET A 304 -17.74 4.71 7.91
N ALA A 305 -18.47 4.75 9.02
CA ALA A 305 -18.45 3.68 10.03
C ALA A 305 -19.00 2.36 9.45
N ALA A 306 -20.10 2.43 8.67
CA ALA A 306 -20.67 1.26 7.99
C ALA A 306 -19.72 0.69 6.94
N ALA A 307 -18.96 1.53 6.22
CA ALA A 307 -17.95 1.07 5.28
C ALA A 307 -16.80 0.37 6.00
N ALA A 308 -16.31 0.89 7.13
CA ALA A 308 -15.30 0.23 7.95
C ALA A 308 -15.80 -1.12 8.51
N ALA A 309 -17.01 -1.17 9.05
CA ALA A 309 -17.63 -2.39 9.54
C ALA A 309 -17.86 -3.42 8.42
N GLY A 310 -18.33 -2.97 7.25
CA GLY A 310 -18.51 -3.82 6.07
C GLY A 310 -17.19 -4.44 5.59
N TRP A 311 -16.10 -3.67 5.65
CA TRP A 311 -14.76 -4.19 5.34
C TRP A 311 -14.34 -5.27 6.35
N TRP A 312 -14.59 -5.06 7.64
CA TRP A 312 -14.31 -6.06 8.67
C TRP A 312 -15.08 -7.34 8.43
N VAL A 313 -16.40 -7.23 8.19
CA VAL A 313 -17.26 -8.39 7.88
C VAL A 313 -16.72 -9.17 6.68
N LEU A 314 -16.30 -8.47 5.64
CA LEU A 314 -15.74 -9.10 4.44
C LEU A 314 -14.44 -9.85 4.72
N VAL A 315 -13.50 -9.25 5.48
CA VAL A 315 -12.25 -9.94 5.86
C VAL A 315 -12.53 -11.18 6.72
N VAL A 316 -13.47 -11.08 7.66
CA VAL A 316 -13.91 -12.24 8.47
C VAL A 316 -14.49 -13.33 7.58
N ALA A 317 -15.41 -12.99 6.66
CA ALA A 317 -16.02 -13.94 5.75
C ALA A 317 -14.98 -14.65 4.86
N MET A 318 -14.04 -13.89 4.30
CA MET A 318 -12.95 -14.45 3.50
C MET A 318 -12.05 -15.38 4.34
N THR A 319 -11.81 -15.03 5.60
CA THR A 319 -11.00 -15.87 6.49
C THR A 319 -11.70 -17.20 6.81
N LEU A 320 -13.01 -17.18 6.97
CA LEU A 320 -13.80 -18.41 7.13
C LEU A 320 -13.80 -19.26 5.85
N ASP A 321 -13.58 -18.65 4.68
CA ASP A 321 -13.37 -19.34 3.38
C ASP A 321 -11.91 -19.80 3.14
N GLY A 322 -11.04 -19.73 4.16
CA GLY A 322 -9.67 -20.26 4.11
C GLY A 322 -8.57 -19.23 3.78
N TYR A 323 -8.88 -17.95 3.73
CA TYR A 323 -7.84 -16.91 3.65
C TYR A 323 -7.17 -16.73 5.03
N PRO A 324 -5.92 -16.22 5.08
CA PRO A 324 -5.12 -16.23 6.31
C PRO A 324 -5.56 -15.23 7.39
N GLY A 325 -6.50 -14.31 7.10
CA GLY A 325 -7.01 -13.33 8.09
C GLY A 325 -5.93 -12.48 8.75
N LEU A 326 -4.93 -12.04 7.97
CA LEU A 326 -3.81 -11.26 8.47
C LEU A 326 -4.25 -9.84 8.83
N GLU A 327 -3.58 -9.24 9.82
CA GLU A 327 -3.82 -7.88 10.32
C GLU A 327 -3.83 -6.85 9.17
N ARG A 328 -2.92 -6.96 8.23
CA ARG A 328 -2.80 -6.06 7.06
C ARG A 328 -4.05 -5.99 6.18
N PHE A 329 -4.96 -6.97 6.26
CA PHE A 329 -6.19 -6.97 5.49
C PHE A 329 -7.22 -5.97 5.99
N TYR A 330 -7.11 -5.54 7.24
CA TYR A 330 -8.00 -4.57 7.88
C TYR A 330 -7.57 -3.11 7.70
N LEU A 331 -6.40 -2.83 7.09
CA LEU A 331 -5.82 -1.48 7.03
C LEU A 331 -6.73 -0.42 6.38
N PRO A 332 -7.54 -0.68 5.33
CA PRO A 332 -8.49 0.33 4.82
C PRO A 332 -9.56 0.71 5.84
N ALA A 333 -10.09 -0.27 6.57
CA ALA A 333 -11.03 0.01 7.67
C ALA A 333 -10.34 0.76 8.82
N ALA A 334 -9.09 0.39 9.15
CA ALA A 334 -8.28 1.09 10.13
C ALA A 334 -8.06 2.57 9.75
N GLY A 335 -7.81 2.86 8.47
CA GLY A 335 -7.72 4.24 7.97
C GLY A 335 -8.99 5.05 8.19
N LEU A 336 -10.17 4.46 7.93
CA LEU A 336 -11.46 5.09 8.21
C LEU A 336 -11.69 5.29 9.71
N ILE A 337 -11.30 4.33 10.56
CA ILE A 337 -11.38 4.43 12.02
C ILE A 337 -10.48 5.57 12.52
N CYS A 338 -9.26 5.73 11.98
CA CYS A 338 -8.38 6.84 12.32
C CYS A 338 -9.00 8.20 11.97
N VAL A 339 -9.64 8.31 10.80
CA VAL A 339 -10.34 9.54 10.37
C VAL A 339 -11.49 9.85 11.33
N LEU A 340 -12.34 8.86 11.61
CA LEU A 340 -13.45 9.00 12.54
C LEU A 340 -12.95 9.31 13.95
N GLY A 341 -11.91 8.64 14.44
CA GLY A 341 -11.34 8.84 15.76
C GLY A 341 -10.76 10.23 15.95
N GLY A 342 -9.95 10.71 14.99
CA GLY A 342 -9.41 12.08 15.04
C GLY A 342 -10.51 13.16 15.08
N ALA A 343 -11.55 13.02 14.25
CA ALA A 343 -12.70 13.90 14.27
C ALA A 343 -13.52 13.76 15.58
N SER A 344 -13.62 12.53 16.12
CA SER A 344 -14.39 12.23 17.34
C SER A 344 -13.81 12.90 18.58
N VAL A 345 -12.47 12.98 18.72
CA VAL A 345 -11.84 13.66 19.86
C VAL A 345 -12.37 15.09 19.97
N VAL A 346 -12.39 15.82 18.86
CA VAL A 346 -12.93 17.19 18.84
C VAL A 346 -14.44 17.19 19.04
N ARG A 347 -15.18 16.26 18.44
CA ARG A 347 -16.63 16.18 18.57
C ARG A 347 -17.08 15.88 20.00
N ILE A 348 -16.39 14.98 20.71
CA ILE A 348 -16.64 14.69 22.12
C ILE A 348 -16.36 15.93 22.97
N ALA A 349 -15.23 16.61 22.72
CA ALA A 349 -14.90 17.84 23.44
C ALA A 349 -15.94 18.93 23.23
N GLN A 350 -16.44 19.13 22.02
CA GLN A 350 -17.55 20.04 21.72
C GLN A 350 -18.85 19.63 22.42
N PHE A 351 -19.13 18.32 22.48
CA PHE A 351 -20.30 17.81 23.20
C PHE A 351 -20.23 18.13 24.70
N VAL A 352 -19.11 17.85 25.34
CA VAL A 352 -18.85 18.16 26.75
C VAL A 352 -18.94 19.67 27.00
N SER A 353 -18.31 20.47 26.14
CA SER A 353 -18.34 21.92 26.23
C SER A 353 -19.77 22.48 26.11
N SER A 354 -20.57 21.95 25.18
CA SER A 354 -21.99 22.39 25.02
C SER A 354 -22.85 22.02 26.24
N TRP A 355 -22.56 20.84 26.84
CA TRP A 355 -23.27 20.42 28.04
C TRP A 355 -22.92 21.28 29.28
N LEU A 356 -21.65 21.66 29.43
CA LEU A 356 -21.21 22.56 30.49
C LEU A 356 -21.69 24.00 30.27
N SER A 357 -21.73 24.47 29.03
CA SER A 357 -22.16 25.82 28.68
C SER A 357 -23.65 26.06 28.89
N ALA A 358 -24.44 24.97 29.03
CA ALA A 358 -25.85 25.07 29.45
C ALA A 358 -26.00 25.46 30.94
N ARG A 359 -24.91 25.52 31.71
CA ARG A 359 -24.86 25.96 33.10
C ARG A 359 -24.32 27.40 33.14
N ASP A 360 -24.86 28.20 34.03
CA ASP A 360 -24.53 29.61 34.17
C ASP A 360 -23.00 29.85 34.32
N GLY A 361 -22.50 30.85 33.59
CA GLY A 361 -21.09 31.30 33.64
C GLY A 361 -20.09 30.52 32.78
N TRP A 362 -20.42 29.41 32.10
CA TRP A 362 -19.49 28.60 31.33
C TRP A 362 -19.52 28.89 29.82
N ALA A 363 -20.54 29.57 29.29
CA ALA A 363 -20.68 29.84 27.86
C ALA A 363 -19.46 30.60 27.26
N GLN A 364 -18.93 31.59 27.98
CA GLN A 364 -17.75 32.37 27.57
C GLN A 364 -16.43 31.52 27.54
N ARG A 365 -16.40 30.37 28.23
CA ARG A 365 -15.24 29.50 28.35
C ARG A 365 -15.31 28.25 27.46
N ALA A 366 -16.32 28.15 26.61
CA ALA A 366 -16.57 26.97 25.77
C ALA A 366 -15.35 26.52 24.94
N THR A 367 -14.60 27.46 24.36
CA THR A 367 -13.37 27.15 23.60
C THR A 367 -12.28 26.59 24.48
N LEU A 368 -12.07 27.16 25.67
CA LEU A 368 -11.07 26.66 26.64
C LEU A 368 -11.43 25.27 27.15
N VAL A 369 -12.72 25.04 27.44
CA VAL A 369 -13.21 23.71 27.85
C VAL A 369 -12.96 22.69 26.73
N THR A 370 -13.28 23.04 25.48
CA THR A 370 -13.03 22.17 24.35
C THR A 370 -11.53 21.83 24.23
N ALA A 371 -10.67 22.84 24.32
CA ALA A 371 -9.21 22.62 24.26
C ALA A 371 -8.70 21.76 25.43
N ALA A 372 -9.18 21.98 26.64
CA ALA A 372 -8.81 21.20 27.82
C ALA A 372 -9.25 19.71 27.69
N VAL A 373 -10.46 19.45 27.23
CA VAL A 373 -10.94 18.08 27.00
C VAL A 373 -10.11 17.37 25.92
N VAL A 374 -9.81 18.06 24.80
CA VAL A 374 -8.91 17.51 23.77
C VAL A 374 -7.56 17.18 24.37
N ALA A 375 -6.94 18.10 25.12
CA ALA A 375 -5.65 17.87 25.76
C ALA A 375 -5.67 16.65 26.70
N VAL A 376 -6.69 16.51 27.54
CA VAL A 376 -6.86 15.38 28.45
C VAL A 376 -6.98 14.07 27.66
N LEU A 377 -7.80 14.00 26.63
CA LEU A 377 -7.95 12.78 25.83
C LEU A 377 -6.64 12.38 25.14
N VAL A 378 -5.87 13.37 24.64
CA VAL A 378 -4.55 13.12 24.01
C VAL A 378 -3.54 12.65 25.07
N ILE A 379 -3.44 13.32 26.22
CA ILE A 379 -2.50 12.95 27.27
C ILE A 379 -2.80 11.52 27.78
N LEU A 380 -4.05 11.17 27.99
CA LEU A 380 -4.46 9.83 28.41
C LEU A 380 -4.15 8.74 27.37
N SER A 381 -4.03 9.12 26.10
CA SER A 381 -3.68 8.17 25.02
C SER A 381 -2.16 7.91 24.91
N ILE A 382 -1.30 8.78 25.46
CA ILE A 382 0.16 8.67 25.34
C ILE A 382 0.70 7.34 25.89
N PRO A 383 0.39 6.91 27.12
CA PRO A 383 0.92 5.66 27.65
C PRO A 383 0.53 4.44 26.81
N LEU A 384 -0.71 4.45 26.27
CA LEU A 384 -1.23 3.37 25.43
C LEU A 384 -0.65 3.37 24.00
N SER A 385 0.01 4.45 23.61
CA SER A 385 0.68 4.59 22.31
C SER A 385 2.17 4.23 22.35
N THR A 386 2.77 4.09 23.53
CA THR A 386 4.22 3.89 23.71
C THR A 386 4.72 2.61 23.05
N SER A 387 3.95 1.52 23.12
CA SER A 387 4.29 0.26 22.44
C SER A 387 4.40 0.43 20.93
N ARG A 388 3.48 1.17 20.31
CA ARG A 388 3.48 1.46 18.86
C ARG A 388 4.62 2.38 18.45
N ILE A 389 4.98 3.35 19.28
CA ILE A 389 6.14 4.21 19.05
C ILE A 389 7.43 3.40 19.09
N ASN A 390 7.56 2.49 20.07
CA ASN A 390 8.72 1.61 20.18
C ASN A 390 8.81 0.62 19.01
N GLU A 391 7.67 0.03 18.60
CA GLU A 391 7.57 -0.79 17.40
C GLU A 391 8.04 -0.01 16.15
N ALA A 392 7.54 1.21 15.94
CA ALA A 392 7.92 2.04 14.82
C ALA A 392 9.43 2.37 14.80
N ARG A 393 10.02 2.69 15.97
CA ARG A 393 11.46 2.95 16.10
C ARG A 393 12.32 1.73 15.81
N ALA A 394 11.83 0.53 16.13
CA ALA A 394 12.55 -0.70 15.88
C ALA A 394 12.63 -1.07 14.38
N GLN A 395 11.78 -0.49 13.52
CA GLN A 395 11.74 -0.87 12.10
C GLN A 395 12.94 -0.38 11.29
N GLU A 396 13.53 0.76 11.64
CA GLU A 396 14.68 1.29 10.91
C GLU A 396 15.91 0.36 11.01
N PRO A 397 16.39 -0.07 12.20
CA PRO A 397 17.50 -1.01 12.29
C PRO A 397 17.18 -2.39 11.70
N ILE A 398 15.92 -2.85 11.75
CA ILE A 398 15.50 -4.10 11.09
C ILE A 398 15.60 -3.96 9.57
N ALA A 399 15.18 -2.82 9.00
CA ALA A 399 15.30 -2.56 7.58
C ALA A 399 16.78 -2.45 7.15
N ALA A 400 17.63 -1.79 7.95
CA ALA A 400 19.07 -1.70 7.71
C ALA A 400 19.74 -3.09 7.71
N ALA A 401 19.37 -3.95 8.67
CA ALA A 401 19.82 -5.33 8.70
C ALA A 401 19.37 -6.11 7.46
N ALA A 402 18.15 -5.91 6.99
CA ALA A 402 17.65 -6.56 5.78
C ALA A 402 18.40 -6.11 4.51
N VAL A 403 18.79 -4.83 4.38
CA VAL A 403 19.66 -4.36 3.30
C VAL A 403 20.98 -5.13 3.32
N LYS A 404 21.67 -5.14 4.47
CA LYS A 404 22.95 -5.84 4.65
C LYS A 404 22.86 -7.32 4.29
N ARG A 405 21.78 -8.01 4.71
CA ARG A 405 21.52 -9.42 4.38
C ARG A 405 21.41 -9.66 2.88
N LEU A 406 20.71 -8.80 2.16
CA LEU A 406 20.58 -8.90 0.71
C LEU A 406 21.89 -8.62 -0.03
N ASP A 407 22.76 -7.77 0.50
CA ASP A 407 24.10 -7.52 -0.04
C ASP A 407 25.00 -8.75 0.16
N HIS A 408 24.94 -9.38 1.33
CA HIS A 408 25.63 -10.62 1.60
C HIS A 408 25.11 -11.78 0.73
N LEU A 409 23.80 -11.89 0.51
CA LEU A 409 23.21 -12.84 -0.44
C LEU A 409 23.72 -12.60 -1.86
N ALA A 410 23.79 -11.33 -2.29
CA ALA A 410 24.34 -11.00 -3.60
C ALA A 410 25.83 -11.37 -3.72
N ALA A 411 26.61 -11.20 -2.66
CA ALA A 411 27.99 -11.65 -2.61
C ALA A 411 28.09 -13.19 -2.67
N ALA A 412 27.22 -13.92 -1.97
CA ALA A 412 27.16 -15.37 -2.04
C ALA A 412 26.81 -15.88 -3.44
N VAL A 413 25.89 -15.21 -4.15
CA VAL A 413 25.57 -15.50 -5.56
C VAL A 413 26.80 -15.32 -6.45
N ARG A 414 27.55 -14.22 -6.28
CA ARG A 414 28.80 -13.98 -7.05
C ARG A 414 29.87 -15.02 -6.75
N ALA A 415 30.04 -15.44 -5.50
CA ALA A 415 31.04 -16.40 -5.06
C ALA A 415 30.88 -17.80 -5.71
N VAL A 416 29.63 -18.15 -6.11
CA VAL A 416 29.33 -19.41 -6.80
C VAL A 416 29.27 -19.29 -8.33
N GLY A 417 29.74 -18.17 -8.90
CA GLY A 417 29.76 -17.93 -10.36
C GLY A 417 28.46 -17.30 -10.91
N GLY A 418 27.65 -16.69 -10.08
CA GLY A 418 26.43 -15.97 -10.48
C GLY A 418 25.38 -16.88 -11.13
N HIS A 419 24.66 -16.34 -12.12
CA HIS A 419 23.63 -17.09 -12.85
C HIS A 419 24.17 -18.40 -13.44
N LYS A 420 25.32 -18.36 -14.13
CA LYS A 420 25.91 -19.54 -14.79
C LYS A 420 26.32 -20.63 -13.80
N GLY A 421 26.84 -20.26 -12.63
CA GLY A 421 27.21 -21.21 -11.59
C GLY A 421 26.04 -21.87 -10.87
N VAL A 422 24.88 -21.13 -10.79
CA VAL A 422 23.64 -21.65 -10.18
C VAL A 422 22.82 -22.46 -11.18
N TYR A 423 22.78 -22.03 -12.46
CA TYR A 423 22.00 -22.65 -13.54
C TYR A 423 22.92 -23.13 -14.68
N PRO A 424 23.80 -24.14 -14.45
CA PRO A 424 24.65 -24.68 -15.50
C PRO A 424 23.85 -25.40 -16.61
N CYS A 425 22.62 -25.83 -16.31
CA CYS A 425 21.72 -26.42 -17.30
C CYS A 425 20.25 -26.06 -17.07
N LYS A 426 19.38 -26.37 -18.06
CA LYS A 426 17.96 -26.01 -18.06
C LYS A 426 17.16 -26.55 -16.87
N VAL A 427 17.52 -27.72 -16.35
CA VAL A 427 16.83 -28.39 -15.23
C VAL A 427 17.38 -27.95 -13.86
N SER A 428 18.41 -27.11 -13.81
CA SER A 428 18.97 -26.63 -12.54
C SER A 428 17.92 -25.81 -11.79
N PHE A 429 17.96 -25.90 -10.46
CA PHE A 429 17.03 -25.23 -9.55
C PHE A 429 17.80 -24.53 -8.43
N ALA A 430 17.25 -23.46 -7.91
CA ALA A 430 17.77 -22.79 -6.72
C ALA A 430 16.77 -22.85 -5.58
N ALA A 431 17.27 -23.02 -4.35
CA ALA A 431 16.44 -22.90 -3.16
C ALA A 431 17.09 -21.94 -2.15
N VAL A 432 16.27 -21.26 -1.37
CA VAL A 432 16.71 -20.28 -0.39
C VAL A 432 15.67 -20.12 0.72
N ASN A 433 16.02 -19.45 1.80
CA ASN A 433 15.09 -19.07 2.85
C ASN A 433 13.87 -18.36 2.28
N HIS A 434 12.68 -18.63 2.85
CA HIS A 434 11.40 -18.15 2.33
C HIS A 434 11.35 -16.64 2.15
N GLY A 435 11.82 -15.87 3.14
CA GLY A 435 11.70 -14.40 3.13
C GLY A 435 12.48 -13.69 2.00
N VAL A 436 13.45 -14.37 1.39
CA VAL A 436 14.32 -13.81 0.34
C VAL A 436 14.26 -14.55 -0.99
N GLN A 437 13.30 -15.48 -1.16
CA GLN A 437 13.10 -16.25 -2.39
C GLN A 437 12.94 -15.33 -3.61
N THR A 438 12.07 -14.35 -3.52
CA THR A 438 11.76 -13.42 -4.60
C THR A 438 12.94 -12.48 -4.90
N ALA A 439 13.69 -12.07 -3.87
CA ALA A 439 14.91 -11.29 -4.02
C ALA A 439 16.02 -12.12 -4.72
N LEU A 440 16.16 -13.41 -4.41
CA LEU A 440 17.13 -14.28 -5.09
C LEU A 440 16.76 -14.45 -6.57
N ALA A 441 15.51 -14.61 -6.93
CA ALA A 441 15.05 -14.66 -8.31
C ALA A 441 15.42 -13.38 -9.08
N TRP A 442 15.31 -12.22 -8.44
CA TRP A 442 15.78 -10.96 -8.99
C TRP A 442 17.30 -10.94 -9.21
N LYS A 443 18.07 -11.32 -8.18
CA LYS A 443 19.56 -11.34 -8.22
C LYS A 443 20.11 -12.30 -9.28
N LEU A 444 19.43 -13.41 -9.52
CA LEU A 444 19.80 -14.43 -10.52
C LEU A 444 19.24 -14.13 -11.91
N ALA A 445 18.43 -13.10 -12.09
CA ALA A 445 17.76 -12.76 -13.34
C ALA A 445 16.94 -13.94 -13.92
N VAL A 446 16.14 -14.60 -13.08
CA VAL A 446 15.25 -15.71 -13.45
C VAL A 446 13.81 -15.44 -13.04
N THR A 447 12.88 -16.25 -13.55
CA THR A 447 11.48 -16.22 -13.12
C THR A 447 11.32 -16.77 -11.69
N LEU A 448 10.24 -16.38 -11.01
CA LEU A 448 9.99 -16.81 -9.62
C LEU A 448 9.90 -18.34 -9.49
N GLY A 449 9.35 -19.03 -10.49
CA GLY A 449 9.23 -20.49 -10.50
C GLY A 449 10.58 -21.25 -10.53
N ARG A 450 11.69 -20.55 -10.84
CA ARG A 450 13.04 -21.15 -10.86
C ARG A 450 13.73 -21.14 -9.49
N VAL A 451 13.15 -20.44 -8.50
CA VAL A 451 13.67 -20.36 -7.13
C VAL A 451 12.59 -20.82 -6.16
N GLY A 452 12.91 -21.80 -5.33
CA GLY A 452 11.99 -22.35 -4.35
C GLY A 452 12.44 -22.18 -2.90
N THR A 453 11.59 -22.63 -2.00
CA THR A 453 11.86 -22.74 -0.55
C THR A 453 12.09 -24.20 -0.12
N SER A 454 12.11 -25.10 -1.08
CA SER A 454 12.45 -26.52 -0.90
C SER A 454 13.27 -27.03 -2.06
N MET A 455 14.28 -27.84 -1.75
CA MET A 455 15.12 -28.49 -2.76
C MET A 455 14.55 -29.88 -3.05
N ARG A 456 14.09 -30.10 -4.28
CA ARG A 456 13.51 -31.39 -4.74
C ARG A 456 14.34 -32.04 -5.87
N HIS A 457 15.26 -31.28 -6.46
CA HIS A 457 16.09 -31.69 -7.60
C HIS A 457 17.53 -31.23 -7.41
N SER A 458 18.42 -31.65 -8.29
CA SER A 458 19.78 -31.11 -8.34
C SER A 458 19.80 -29.60 -8.52
N GLY A 459 20.70 -28.92 -7.80
CA GLY A 459 20.78 -27.45 -7.88
C GLY A 459 21.64 -26.84 -6.79
N VAL A 460 21.43 -25.57 -6.54
CA VAL A 460 22.18 -24.78 -5.55
C VAL A 460 21.24 -24.26 -4.47
N MET A 461 21.62 -24.48 -3.22
CA MET A 461 20.84 -24.10 -2.07
C MET A 461 21.57 -23.02 -1.25
N PHE A 462 20.93 -21.89 -1.04
CA PHE A 462 21.42 -20.80 -0.21
C PHE A 462 20.74 -20.86 1.16
N VAL A 463 21.50 -21.10 2.21
CA VAL A 463 20.99 -21.24 3.58
C VAL A 463 21.45 -20.04 4.40
N GLY A 464 20.52 -19.19 4.76
CA GLY A 464 20.70 -18.06 5.68
C GLY A 464 20.22 -18.39 7.09
N PRO A 465 20.31 -17.43 8.03
CA PRO A 465 19.78 -17.56 9.38
C PRO A 465 18.28 -17.82 9.39
N ARG A 466 17.81 -18.45 10.45
CA ARG A 466 16.37 -18.55 10.73
C ARG A 466 15.97 -17.36 11.61
N ASP A 467 15.39 -16.35 11.02
CA ASP A 467 14.91 -15.15 11.71
C ASP A 467 13.70 -14.52 11.00
N THR A 468 13.24 -13.37 11.51
CA THR A 468 12.11 -12.65 10.93
C THR A 468 12.45 -11.93 9.61
N ILE A 469 13.73 -11.74 9.28
CA ILE A 469 14.18 -11.07 8.04
C ILE A 469 14.21 -12.08 6.89
N ASP A 470 14.93 -13.20 7.09
CA ASP A 470 15.18 -14.20 6.05
C ASP A 470 14.16 -15.35 6.06
N GLY A 471 13.45 -15.52 7.16
CA GLY A 471 12.46 -16.59 7.34
C GLY A 471 13.10 -17.95 7.59
N SER A 472 12.33 -19.00 7.37
CA SER A 472 12.81 -20.39 7.56
C SER A 472 13.79 -20.79 6.46
N PRO A 473 14.88 -21.53 6.81
CA PRO A 473 15.77 -22.14 5.84
C PRO A 473 15.04 -23.06 4.86
N PRO A 474 15.59 -23.27 3.65
CA PRO A 474 14.96 -24.13 2.66
C PRO A 474 14.85 -25.57 3.18
N ARG A 475 13.73 -26.23 2.84
CA ARG A 475 13.48 -27.63 3.15
C ARG A 475 14.25 -28.50 2.15
N ILE A 476 14.81 -29.61 2.64
CA ILE A 476 15.51 -30.58 1.82
C ILE A 476 14.67 -31.84 1.75
N ASP A 477 14.49 -32.39 0.55
CA ASP A 477 13.89 -33.71 0.39
C ASP A 477 14.83 -34.77 1.04
N PRO A 478 14.36 -35.59 1.97
CA PRO A 478 15.19 -36.60 2.63
C PRO A 478 15.89 -37.59 1.68
N ARG A 479 15.38 -37.75 0.46
CA ARG A 479 15.98 -38.61 -0.58
C ARG A 479 17.22 -37.99 -1.21
N LEU A 480 17.46 -36.69 -1.02
CA LEU A 480 18.63 -35.99 -1.55
C LEU A 480 19.76 -36.06 -0.53
N THR A 481 20.61 -37.11 -0.64
CA THR A 481 21.63 -37.45 0.39
C THR A 481 22.98 -36.76 0.20
N GLN A 482 23.26 -36.23 -1.01
CA GLN A 482 24.60 -35.67 -1.31
C GLN A 482 24.54 -34.13 -1.33
N GLN A 483 25.09 -33.53 -0.28
CA GLN A 483 25.26 -32.09 -0.18
C GLN A 483 26.78 -31.77 -0.07
N LYS A 484 27.24 -30.84 -0.91
CA LYS A 484 28.60 -30.30 -0.83
C LYS A 484 28.54 -28.83 -0.54
N LEU A 485 29.15 -28.35 0.54
CA LEU A 485 29.38 -26.93 0.78
C LEU A 485 30.33 -26.40 -0.32
N ILE A 486 29.87 -25.42 -1.11
CA ILE A 486 30.64 -24.85 -2.22
C ILE A 486 31.06 -23.40 -1.96
N ALA A 487 30.40 -22.69 -1.06
CA ALA A 487 30.80 -21.36 -0.62
C ALA A 487 30.20 -21.06 0.75
N GLN A 488 30.88 -20.19 1.50
CA GLN A 488 30.36 -19.52 2.68
C GLN A 488 30.74 -18.05 2.61
N VAL A 489 29.73 -17.16 2.70
CA VAL A 489 29.90 -15.71 2.63
C VAL A 489 29.09 -15.09 3.75
N ASN A 490 29.79 -14.56 4.76
CA ASN A 490 29.19 -14.09 6.00
C ASN A 490 28.24 -15.16 6.60
N GLU A 491 26.99 -14.83 6.84
CA GLU A 491 25.96 -15.73 7.37
C GLU A 491 25.39 -16.72 6.34
N TRP A 492 25.67 -16.56 5.04
CA TRP A 492 25.14 -17.42 3.99
C TRP A 492 26.04 -18.61 3.72
N LYS A 493 25.50 -19.83 3.86
CA LYS A 493 26.12 -21.08 3.44
C LYS A 493 25.49 -21.53 2.13
N VAL A 494 26.31 -21.84 1.12
CA VAL A 494 25.86 -22.28 -0.20
C VAL A 494 26.25 -23.73 -0.41
N TYR A 495 25.24 -24.55 -0.66
CA TYR A 495 25.42 -25.99 -0.89
C TYR A 495 25.04 -26.34 -2.32
N ARG A 496 25.82 -27.21 -2.94
CA ARG A 496 25.42 -27.91 -4.16
C ARG A 496 24.76 -29.22 -3.77
N GLN A 497 23.57 -29.45 -4.30
CA GLN A 497 22.79 -30.67 -4.12
C GLN A 497 22.82 -31.47 -5.41
N ILE A 498 23.22 -32.74 -5.32
CA ILE A 498 23.31 -33.66 -6.45
C ILE A 498 22.27 -34.76 -6.24
N THR A 499 21.47 -35.03 -7.28
CA THR A 499 20.57 -36.18 -7.30
C THR A 499 21.28 -37.36 -7.91
N PRO A 500 21.33 -38.53 -7.25
CA PRO A 500 21.92 -39.72 -7.82
C PRO A 500 21.30 -40.06 -9.19
N GLY A 501 22.15 -40.36 -10.18
CA GLY A 501 21.72 -40.67 -11.56
C GLY A 501 21.54 -39.45 -12.49
N HIS A 502 21.66 -38.20 -12.02
CA HIS A 502 21.58 -36.99 -12.84
C HIS A 502 22.94 -36.27 -12.93
N THR A 503 23.96 -36.97 -13.41
CA THR A 503 25.33 -36.43 -13.51
C THR A 503 25.52 -35.36 -14.59
N ALA A 504 24.64 -35.28 -15.57
CA ALA A 504 24.78 -34.40 -16.73
C ALA A 504 24.78 -32.86 -16.42
N CYS A 505 24.33 -32.45 -15.24
CA CYS A 505 24.33 -31.03 -14.82
C CYS A 505 25.44 -30.69 -13.81
N VAL A 506 26.35 -31.60 -13.52
CA VAL A 506 27.42 -31.43 -12.52
C VAL A 506 28.78 -31.16 -13.20
N GLY A 507 28.77 -31.05 -14.51
CA GLY A 507 29.96 -30.89 -15.31
C GLY A 507 30.47 -29.46 -15.38
N GLY A 508 31.72 -29.33 -15.07
CA GLY A 508 32.60 -28.25 -15.40
C GLY A 508 32.79 -27.21 -14.32
#